data_ebfd5912104187e3048cfb729afbcbfb
#
_entry.id   ebfd5912104187e3048cfb729afbcbfb
#
_cell.length_a   1.000
_cell.length_b   1.000
_cell.length_c   1.000
_cell.angle_alpha   90.00
_cell.angle_beta   90.00
_cell.angle_gamma   90.00
#
_symmetry.space_group_name_H-M   'P 1'
#
loop_
_entity.id
_entity.type
_entity.pdbx_description
1 polymer ?
#
loop_
_entity_poly.entity_id
_entity_poly.type
_entity_poly.pdbx_seq_one_letter_code
_entity_poly.pdbx_strand_id
1 'polypeptide(L)'
;DYQQYNASNTVLKSTTTNTVIFNVQQTLGVVLNYSHANANDDGEPNSGANNLQTQNNTFAGTAKEIQFDHYVWNTGQATDTYNLSLIKSNVPSCAVVRLYHADGRTLLTDSNGDGIVDTGGLAAGLSKAIKLGIYFPANCTSTASMDFDITAASITDTAVRNSTRDRLINTLNIGDSDLYNSNNSGLG
;
A
#
# COMPACT_ATOMS: atom_id res chain seq x y z
N ASP A 1 15.86 -47.79 1.38
CA ASP A 1 16.23 -49.12 0.88
C ASP A 1 15.71 -50.20 1.85
N TYR A 2 15.05 -51.18 1.30
CA TYR A 2 14.60 -52.34 2.05
C TYR A 2 15.48 -53.54 1.67
N GLN A 3 16.06 -54.21 2.68
CA GLN A 3 16.88 -55.41 2.48
C GLN A 3 16.29 -56.57 3.27
N GLN A 4 16.13 -57.69 2.62
CA GLN A 4 15.71 -58.95 3.25
C GLN A 4 16.94 -59.82 3.45
N TYR A 5 17.13 -60.36 4.65
CA TYR A 5 18.27 -61.18 5.04
C TYR A 5 17.82 -62.63 5.34
N ASN A 6 18.69 -63.58 5.10
CA ASN A 6 18.50 -64.97 5.59
C ASN A 6 19.02 -65.11 7.05
N ALA A 7 18.85 -66.31 7.61
CA ALA A 7 19.30 -66.60 8.97
C ALA A 7 20.82 -66.50 9.17
N SER A 8 21.62 -66.44 8.09
CA SER A 8 23.08 -66.24 8.10
C SER A 8 23.46 -64.82 7.82
N ASN A 9 22.55 -63.86 7.92
CA ASN A 9 22.74 -62.41 7.69
C ASN A 9 23.20 -62.06 6.27
N THR A 10 22.85 -62.91 5.28
CA THR A 10 23.13 -62.66 3.87
C THR A 10 21.93 -61.96 3.22
N VAL A 11 22.17 -60.86 2.45
CA VAL A 11 21.11 -60.16 1.75
C VAL A 11 20.49 -61.07 0.69
N LEU A 12 19.23 -61.42 0.85
CA LEU A 12 18.45 -62.21 -0.12
C LEU A 12 17.82 -61.31 -1.20
N LYS A 13 17.43 -60.12 -0.84
CA LYS A 13 16.79 -59.18 -1.74
C LYS A 13 17.04 -57.72 -1.25
N SER A 14 17.47 -56.89 -2.15
CA SER A 14 17.52 -55.44 -1.96
C SER A 14 16.55 -54.81 -2.92
N THR A 15 15.73 -53.90 -2.43
CA THR A 15 14.79 -53.11 -3.24
C THR A 15 14.97 -51.68 -2.87
N THR A 16 15.27 -50.85 -3.83
CA THR A 16 15.23 -49.39 -3.70
C THR A 16 13.79 -48.90 -3.84
N THR A 17 13.32 -48.20 -2.85
CA THR A 17 12.03 -47.51 -2.95
C THR A 17 12.18 -46.28 -3.84
N ASN A 18 11.14 -45.98 -4.62
CA ASN A 18 11.12 -44.73 -5.39
C ASN A 18 11.16 -43.52 -4.45
N THR A 19 12.01 -42.57 -4.76
CA THR A 19 11.98 -41.26 -4.11
C THR A 19 10.77 -40.53 -4.63
N VAL A 20 9.83 -40.22 -3.76
CA VAL A 20 8.72 -39.31 -4.07
C VAL A 20 9.15 -37.91 -3.66
N ILE A 21 9.28 -37.04 -4.64
CA ILE A 21 9.58 -35.62 -4.41
C ILE A 21 8.24 -34.86 -4.42
N PHE A 22 7.89 -34.29 -3.28
CA PHE A 22 6.78 -33.34 -3.18
C PHE A 22 7.35 -31.92 -3.32
N ASN A 23 7.01 -31.24 -4.40
CA ASN A 23 7.26 -29.82 -4.54
C ASN A 23 6.09 -29.07 -3.89
N VAL A 24 6.34 -28.47 -2.75
CA VAL A 24 5.38 -27.54 -2.14
C VAL A 24 5.61 -26.19 -2.81
N GLN A 25 4.67 -25.78 -3.65
CA GLN A 25 4.70 -24.44 -4.23
C GLN A 25 4.29 -23.45 -3.17
N GLN A 26 5.14 -22.44 -2.95
CA GLN A 26 4.88 -21.38 -2.00
C GLN A 26 3.83 -20.43 -2.58
N THR A 27 2.78 -20.16 -1.82
CA THR A 27 1.76 -19.18 -2.21
C THR A 27 2.24 -17.80 -1.83
N LEU A 28 2.31 -16.89 -2.79
CA LEU A 28 2.54 -15.47 -2.58
C LEU A 28 1.19 -14.75 -2.44
N GLY A 29 1.17 -13.64 -1.72
CA GLY A 29 -0.04 -12.85 -1.58
C GLY A 29 0.24 -11.51 -0.90
N VAL A 30 -0.48 -10.48 -1.32
CA VAL A 30 -0.39 -9.14 -0.74
C VAL A 30 -1.77 -8.49 -0.68
N VAL A 31 -2.04 -7.77 0.39
CA VAL A 31 -3.16 -6.84 0.51
C VAL A 31 -2.63 -5.49 0.98
N LEU A 32 -3.07 -4.43 0.32
CA LEU A 32 -2.79 -3.05 0.70
C LEU A 32 -4.12 -2.36 1.01
N ASN A 33 -4.31 -2.01 2.28
CA ASN A 33 -5.54 -1.35 2.75
C ASN A 33 -5.21 -0.32 3.84
N TYR A 34 -6.21 0.32 4.42
CA TYR A 34 -6.04 1.22 5.55
C TYR A 34 -6.47 0.61 6.91
N SER A 35 -6.76 -0.69 6.94
CA SER A 35 -7.12 -1.41 8.17
C SER A 35 -5.87 -2.02 8.81
N HIS A 36 -5.65 -1.68 10.07
CA HIS A 36 -4.60 -2.32 10.85
C HIS A 36 -5.07 -3.64 11.50
N ALA A 37 -6.36 -3.93 11.44
CA ALA A 37 -6.95 -5.07 12.14
C ALA A 37 -6.95 -6.36 11.31
N ASN A 38 -6.99 -6.25 10.00
CA ASN A 38 -7.09 -7.40 9.10
C ASN A 38 -6.65 -7.07 7.68
N ALA A 39 -6.35 -8.12 6.92
CA ALA A 39 -5.97 -8.06 5.52
C ALA A 39 -7.19 -8.17 4.59
N ASN A 40 -8.31 -7.52 4.93
CA ASN A 40 -9.48 -7.51 4.05
C ASN A 40 -9.21 -6.65 2.82
N ASP A 41 -9.51 -7.23 1.68
CA ASP A 41 -9.48 -6.59 0.38
C ASP A 41 -10.94 -6.50 -0.13
N ASP A 42 -11.42 -5.29 -0.36
CA ASP A 42 -12.78 -5.04 -0.82
C ASP A 42 -12.89 -4.96 -2.35
N GLY A 43 -11.82 -5.27 -3.06
CA GLY A 43 -11.77 -5.28 -4.52
C GLY A 43 -10.97 -4.14 -5.12
N GLU A 44 -11.48 -3.49 -6.16
CA GLU A 44 -10.78 -2.47 -6.93
C GLU A 44 -10.41 -1.23 -6.11
N PRO A 45 -9.27 -0.56 -6.40
CA PRO A 45 -8.69 0.49 -5.55
C PRO A 45 -9.57 1.75 -5.37
N ASN A 46 -10.63 1.90 -6.10
CA ASN A 46 -11.53 3.07 -6.03
C ASN A 46 -12.91 2.76 -5.48
N SER A 47 -13.08 1.60 -4.89
CA SER A 47 -14.35 1.15 -4.30
C SER A 47 -14.09 0.37 -3.01
N GLY A 48 -15.12 0.21 -2.19
CA GLY A 48 -15.05 -0.56 -0.97
C GLY A 48 -14.47 0.17 0.24
N ALA A 49 -14.78 -0.35 1.42
CA ALA A 49 -14.49 0.31 2.69
C ALA A 49 -13.02 0.19 3.14
N ASN A 50 -12.24 -0.72 2.55
CA ASN A 50 -10.83 -0.89 2.88
C ASN A 50 -9.88 -0.38 1.79
N ASN A 51 -10.38 -0.07 0.58
CA ASN A 51 -9.57 0.26 -0.57
C ASN A 51 -9.72 1.72 -1.05
N LEU A 52 -10.65 2.48 -0.47
CA LEU A 52 -10.83 3.90 -0.72
C LEU A 52 -10.89 4.68 0.58
N GLN A 53 -9.93 5.55 0.81
CA GLN A 53 -9.95 6.51 1.91
C GLN A 53 -10.17 7.93 1.36
N THR A 54 -11.09 8.68 1.98
CA THR A 54 -11.43 10.03 1.54
C THR A 54 -11.24 11.01 2.68
N GLN A 55 -10.56 12.11 2.40
CA GLN A 55 -10.44 13.26 3.28
C GLN A 55 -10.87 14.55 2.57
N ASN A 56 -11.52 15.43 3.33
CA ASN A 56 -11.84 16.78 2.86
C ASN A 56 -10.69 17.73 3.21
N ASN A 57 -10.35 18.59 2.28
CA ASN A 57 -9.36 19.63 2.50
C ASN A 57 -9.89 20.99 2.04
N THR A 58 -9.60 22.01 2.83
CA THR A 58 -9.82 23.41 2.47
C THR A 58 -8.46 24.07 2.32
N PHE A 59 -8.16 24.58 1.15
CA PHE A 59 -6.93 25.34 0.91
C PHE A 59 -7.14 26.79 1.35
N ALA A 60 -6.54 27.14 2.50
CA ALA A 60 -6.70 28.44 3.12
C ALA A 60 -5.48 29.38 2.91
N GLY A 61 -4.66 29.13 1.88
CA GLY A 61 -3.47 29.95 1.58
C GLY A 61 -2.28 29.71 2.52
N THR A 62 -2.41 28.85 3.52
CA THR A 62 -1.33 28.46 4.44
C THR A 62 -0.75 27.10 4.06
N ALA A 63 0.51 26.87 4.45
CA ALA A 63 1.12 25.55 4.25
C ALA A 63 0.35 24.49 5.05
N LYS A 64 0.15 23.32 4.45
CA LYS A 64 -0.60 22.23 5.05
C LYS A 64 0.02 20.88 4.71
N GLU A 65 -0.01 19.99 5.67
CA GLU A 65 0.33 18.57 5.48
C GLU A 65 -0.91 17.71 5.77
N ILE A 66 -1.11 16.71 4.91
CA ILE A 66 -2.19 15.72 5.02
C ILE A 66 -1.54 14.35 4.95
N GLN A 67 -1.96 13.43 5.82
CA GLN A 67 -1.45 12.07 5.84
C GLN A 67 -2.61 11.07 5.77
N PHE A 68 -2.38 9.97 5.03
CA PHE A 68 -3.24 8.79 4.98
C PHE A 68 -2.48 7.58 5.50
N ASP A 69 -3.16 6.77 6.31
CA ASP A 69 -2.61 5.56 6.91
C ASP A 69 -2.87 4.35 6.02
N HIS A 70 -1.86 3.50 5.84
CA HIS A 70 -1.99 2.25 5.08
C HIS A 70 -1.24 1.11 5.77
N TYR A 71 -1.65 -0.11 5.43
CA TYR A 71 -1.05 -1.35 5.89
C TYR A 71 -0.82 -2.27 4.71
N VAL A 72 0.43 -2.64 4.50
CA VAL A 72 0.81 -3.68 3.53
C VAL A 72 0.84 -5.00 4.29
N TRP A 73 -0.01 -5.93 3.94
CA TRP A 73 -0.12 -7.25 4.53
C TRP A 73 0.50 -8.29 3.62
N ASN A 74 1.40 -9.11 4.17
CA ASN A 74 1.85 -10.33 3.51
C ASN A 74 0.85 -11.45 3.79
N THR A 75 -0.01 -11.74 2.82
CA THR A 75 -0.99 -12.83 2.90
C THR A 75 -0.47 -14.14 2.31
N GLY A 76 0.80 -14.17 1.91
CA GLY A 76 1.50 -15.36 1.44
C GLY A 76 1.96 -16.28 2.58
N GLN A 77 2.74 -17.30 2.23
CA GLN A 77 3.23 -18.31 3.15
C GLN A 77 4.72 -18.15 3.54
N ALA A 78 5.39 -17.17 2.95
CA ALA A 78 6.78 -16.87 3.26
C ALA A 78 7.05 -15.38 3.38
N THR A 79 8.23 -15.03 3.88
CA THR A 79 8.73 -13.66 3.85
C THR A 79 8.84 -13.19 2.41
N ASP A 80 8.30 -12.00 2.13
CA ASP A 80 8.41 -11.32 0.85
C ASP A 80 8.71 -9.84 1.06
N THR A 81 9.12 -9.14 0.01
CA THR A 81 9.29 -7.68 -0.02
C THR A 81 8.34 -7.12 -1.07
N TYR A 82 7.70 -6.00 -0.77
CA TYR A 82 6.74 -5.40 -1.68
C TYR A 82 7.20 -4.01 -2.11
N ASN A 83 7.44 -3.86 -3.40
CA ASN A 83 7.70 -2.56 -4.02
C ASN A 83 6.45 -1.70 -4.02
N LEU A 84 6.60 -0.43 -3.71
CA LEU A 84 5.50 0.52 -3.60
C LEU A 84 5.58 1.54 -4.73
N SER A 85 4.54 1.58 -5.55
CA SER A 85 4.39 2.58 -6.62
C SER A 85 3.21 3.51 -6.34
N LEU A 86 3.31 4.74 -6.86
CA LEU A 86 2.32 5.79 -6.63
C LEU A 86 1.94 6.47 -7.94
N ILE A 87 0.64 6.42 -8.28
CA ILE A 87 0.05 7.18 -9.38
C ILE A 87 -0.75 8.34 -8.79
N LYS A 88 -0.59 9.53 -9.35
CA LYS A 88 -1.21 10.77 -8.89
C LYS A 88 -2.08 11.36 -9.97
N SER A 89 -3.31 11.75 -9.63
CA SER A 89 -4.26 12.39 -10.55
C SER A 89 -4.68 13.77 -10.00
N ASN A 90 -4.65 14.78 -10.85
CA ASN A 90 -5.03 16.17 -10.55
C ASN A 90 -4.21 16.84 -9.43
N VAL A 91 -3.03 16.33 -9.12
CA VAL A 91 -2.15 16.88 -8.08
C VAL A 91 -1.40 18.09 -8.63
N PRO A 92 -1.49 19.28 -8.01
CA PRO A 92 -0.77 20.47 -8.48
C PRO A 92 0.74 20.27 -8.36
N SER A 93 1.50 20.84 -9.28
CA SER A 93 2.96 20.68 -9.34
C SER A 93 3.70 21.24 -8.12
N CYS A 94 3.06 22.15 -7.37
CA CYS A 94 3.59 22.69 -6.13
C CYS A 94 3.48 21.73 -4.94
N ALA A 95 2.62 20.70 -5.00
CA ALA A 95 2.47 19.73 -3.93
C ALA A 95 3.62 18.70 -3.93
N VAL A 96 4.08 18.35 -2.74
CA VAL A 96 5.08 17.31 -2.52
C VAL A 96 4.39 16.07 -1.94
N VAL A 97 4.53 14.94 -2.63
CA VAL A 97 3.88 13.68 -2.23
C VAL A 97 4.96 12.63 -1.99
N ARG A 98 4.92 11.99 -0.82
CA ARG A 98 5.93 11.03 -0.38
C ARG A 98 5.32 9.89 0.42
N LEU A 99 6.01 8.74 0.43
CA LEU A 99 5.70 7.60 1.29
C LEU A 99 6.64 7.59 2.50
N TYR A 100 6.06 7.36 3.67
CA TYR A 100 6.74 7.37 4.96
C TYR A 100 6.53 6.06 5.70
N HIS A 101 7.41 5.77 6.65
CA HIS A 101 7.16 4.80 7.70
C HIS A 101 5.95 5.23 8.57
N ALA A 102 5.51 4.36 9.46
CA ALA A 102 4.37 4.59 10.36
C ALA A 102 4.46 5.89 11.19
N ASP A 103 5.66 6.41 11.43
CA ASP A 103 5.89 7.66 12.16
C ASP A 103 5.46 8.91 11.37
N GLY A 104 5.20 8.78 10.08
CA GLY A 104 4.82 9.88 9.18
C GLY A 104 5.91 10.91 8.93
N ARG A 105 7.17 10.60 9.25
CA ARG A 105 8.33 11.52 9.15
C ARG A 105 9.52 10.89 8.45
N THR A 106 9.82 9.63 8.75
CA THR A 106 10.91 8.90 8.12
C THR A 106 10.48 8.38 6.77
N LEU A 107 11.16 8.80 5.71
CA LEU A 107 10.87 8.35 4.34
C LEU A 107 11.07 6.84 4.21
N LEU A 108 10.19 6.19 3.50
CA LEU A 108 10.45 4.83 3.02
C LEU A 108 11.67 4.83 2.10
N THR A 109 12.42 3.77 2.16
CA THR A 109 13.65 3.57 1.39
C THR A 109 13.53 2.34 0.50
N ASP A 110 14.36 2.27 -0.50
CA ASP A 110 14.62 1.08 -1.28
C ASP A 110 15.60 0.20 -0.49
N SER A 111 15.13 -0.95 -0.02
CA SER A 111 15.93 -1.87 0.81
C SER A 111 16.65 -2.95 -0.02
N ASN A 112 16.22 -3.16 -1.27
CA ASN A 112 16.77 -4.19 -2.15
C ASN A 112 17.67 -3.65 -3.27
N GLY A 113 17.71 -2.32 -3.46
CA GLY A 113 18.59 -1.65 -4.43
C GLY A 113 18.04 -1.64 -5.87
N ASP A 114 16.74 -1.84 -6.08
CA ASP A 114 16.13 -1.83 -7.42
C ASP A 114 15.66 -0.45 -7.89
N GLY A 115 15.81 0.57 -7.06
CA GLY A 115 15.42 1.95 -7.35
C GLY A 115 13.97 2.28 -6.97
N ILE A 116 13.24 1.34 -6.37
CA ILE A 116 11.84 1.51 -5.96
C ILE A 116 11.77 1.41 -4.43
N VAL A 117 11.04 2.32 -3.80
CA VAL A 117 10.79 2.23 -2.34
C VAL A 117 9.99 0.97 -2.03
N ASP A 118 10.31 0.31 -0.92
CA ASP A 118 9.71 -0.97 -0.58
C ASP A 118 9.38 -1.12 0.92
N THR A 119 8.79 -2.25 1.26
CA THR A 119 8.47 -2.60 2.65
C THR A 119 9.66 -3.11 3.44
N GLY A 120 10.78 -3.51 2.80
CA GLY A 120 11.70 -4.47 3.37
C GLY A 120 11.06 -5.85 3.53
N GLY A 121 11.83 -6.81 4.01
CA GLY A 121 11.33 -8.16 4.24
C GLY A 121 10.17 -8.20 5.25
N LEU A 122 9.00 -8.63 4.81
CA LEU A 122 7.78 -8.76 5.60
C LEU A 122 7.42 -10.24 5.74
N ALA A 123 7.42 -10.75 6.96
CA ALA A 123 7.11 -12.16 7.21
C ALA A 123 5.64 -12.50 6.90
N ALA A 124 5.38 -13.77 6.59
CA ALA A 124 4.04 -14.28 6.32
C ALA A 124 3.05 -13.94 7.44
N GLY A 125 1.86 -13.46 7.08
CA GLY A 125 0.79 -13.10 8.01
C GLY A 125 1.02 -11.79 8.77
N LEU A 126 2.14 -11.10 8.56
CA LEU A 126 2.39 -9.80 9.19
C LEU A 126 2.02 -8.63 8.27
N SER A 127 1.87 -7.46 8.87
CA SER A 127 1.67 -6.21 8.15
C SER A 127 2.77 -5.20 8.47
N LYS A 128 2.98 -4.27 7.53
CA LYS A 128 3.78 -3.07 7.72
C LYS A 128 2.92 -1.84 7.54
N ALA A 129 2.90 -1.00 8.57
CA ALA A 129 2.25 0.30 8.50
C ALA A 129 3.13 1.29 7.72
N ILE A 130 2.50 2.02 6.82
CA ILE A 130 3.08 3.09 6.03
C ILE A 130 2.14 4.29 5.97
N LYS A 131 2.63 5.46 5.58
CA LYS A 131 1.81 6.65 5.37
C LYS A 131 2.08 7.29 4.02
N LEU A 132 1.02 7.71 3.35
CA LEU A 132 1.10 8.68 2.28
C LEU A 132 1.06 10.08 2.89
N GLY A 133 2.10 10.88 2.70
CA GLY A 133 2.13 12.28 3.11
C GLY A 133 2.07 13.21 1.90
N ILE A 134 1.20 14.23 1.98
CA ILE A 134 0.99 15.23 0.96
C ILE A 134 1.22 16.61 1.60
N TYR A 135 2.25 17.28 1.18
CA TYR A 135 2.56 18.64 1.65
C TYR A 135 2.21 19.66 0.59
N PHE A 136 1.40 20.62 0.96
CA PHE A 136 1.05 21.80 0.17
C PHE A 136 1.76 23.01 0.75
N PRO A 137 2.72 23.62 0.06
CA PRO A 137 3.30 24.91 0.46
C PRO A 137 2.23 26.00 0.52
N ALA A 138 2.52 27.09 1.22
CA ALA A 138 1.68 28.29 1.17
C ALA A 138 1.47 28.73 -0.30
N ASN A 139 0.24 29.13 -0.63
CA ASN A 139 -0.19 29.50 -1.98
C ASN A 139 -0.22 28.36 -3.01
N CYS A 140 -0.01 27.11 -2.62
CA CYS A 140 -0.29 25.95 -3.45
C CYS A 140 -1.79 25.66 -3.42
N THR A 141 -2.50 26.00 -4.48
CA THR A 141 -3.97 25.87 -4.57
C THR A 141 -4.35 24.84 -5.64
N SER A 142 -5.47 24.19 -5.44
CA SER A 142 -6.12 23.35 -6.43
C SER A 142 -7.63 23.45 -6.29
N THR A 143 -8.34 23.40 -7.41
CA THR A 143 -9.80 23.40 -7.45
C THR A 143 -10.38 22.00 -7.70
N ALA A 144 -9.52 21.03 -8.06
CA ALA A 144 -9.92 19.68 -8.35
C ALA A 144 -9.70 18.76 -7.16
N SER A 145 -10.53 17.72 -7.04
CA SER A 145 -10.23 16.56 -6.20
C SER A 145 -9.01 15.83 -6.74
N MET A 146 -8.21 15.27 -5.84
CA MET A 146 -6.96 14.58 -6.17
C MET A 146 -7.09 13.12 -5.77
N ASP A 147 -6.63 12.22 -6.63
CA ASP A 147 -6.53 10.81 -6.33
C ASP A 147 -5.06 10.37 -6.28
N PHE A 148 -4.77 9.45 -5.36
CA PHE A 148 -3.47 8.85 -5.13
C PHE A 148 -3.66 7.35 -5.07
N ASP A 149 -3.23 6.64 -6.12
CA ASP A 149 -3.29 5.19 -6.17
C ASP A 149 -1.94 4.63 -5.75
N ILE A 150 -1.93 3.90 -4.64
CA ILE A 150 -0.74 3.19 -4.15
C ILE A 150 -0.89 1.73 -4.51
N THR A 151 0.14 1.14 -5.09
CA THR A 151 0.20 -0.28 -5.40
C THR A 151 1.38 -0.92 -4.68
N ALA A 152 1.14 -2.01 -3.97
CA ALA A 152 2.15 -2.91 -3.43
C ALA A 152 2.28 -4.12 -4.35
N ALA A 153 3.49 -4.41 -4.83
CA ALA A 153 3.78 -5.54 -5.71
C ALA A 153 4.94 -6.38 -5.14
N SER A 154 4.77 -7.70 -5.11
CA SER A 154 5.82 -8.64 -4.70
C SER A 154 7.06 -8.50 -5.60
N ILE A 155 8.25 -8.48 -5.01
CA ILE A 155 9.51 -8.55 -5.78
C ILE A 155 9.78 -9.95 -6.33
N THR A 156 9.18 -10.98 -5.73
CA THR A 156 9.31 -12.38 -6.15
C THR A 156 8.45 -12.66 -7.39
N ASP A 157 7.24 -12.12 -7.46
CA ASP A 157 6.34 -12.19 -8.61
C ASP A 157 5.51 -10.91 -8.70
N THR A 158 5.84 -10.04 -9.64
CA THR A 158 5.17 -8.73 -9.82
C THR A 158 3.71 -8.82 -10.27
N ALA A 159 3.23 -10.00 -10.68
CA ALA A 159 1.82 -10.23 -10.91
C ALA A 159 1.01 -10.30 -9.60
N VAL A 160 1.67 -10.64 -8.48
CA VAL A 160 1.10 -10.62 -7.13
C VAL A 160 1.17 -9.18 -6.61
N ARG A 161 0.08 -8.46 -6.74
CA ARG A 161 -0.04 -7.05 -6.38
C ARG A 161 -1.44 -6.71 -5.89
N ASN A 162 -1.54 -5.66 -5.09
CA ASN A 162 -2.80 -5.09 -4.64
C ASN A 162 -2.67 -3.57 -4.54
N SER A 163 -3.78 -2.84 -4.68
CA SER A 163 -3.80 -1.39 -4.74
C SER A 163 -4.88 -0.79 -3.84
N THR A 164 -4.63 0.43 -3.37
CA THR A 164 -5.59 1.25 -2.63
C THR A 164 -5.59 2.66 -3.18
N ARG A 165 -6.71 3.39 -3.00
CA ARG A 165 -6.85 4.79 -3.42
C ARG A 165 -7.09 5.69 -2.23
N ASP A 166 -6.34 6.79 -2.16
CA ASP A 166 -6.67 7.94 -1.35
C ASP A 166 -7.28 9.03 -2.22
N ARG A 167 -8.36 9.61 -1.74
CA ARG A 167 -9.02 10.73 -2.38
C ARG A 167 -9.01 11.94 -1.46
N LEU A 168 -8.45 13.02 -1.96
CA LEU A 168 -8.52 14.32 -1.31
C LEU A 168 -9.55 15.18 -2.04
N ILE A 169 -10.69 15.42 -1.38
CA ILE A 169 -11.73 16.28 -1.90
C ILE A 169 -11.37 17.72 -1.54
N ASN A 170 -11.21 18.55 -2.55
CA ASN A 170 -11.02 19.96 -2.34
C ASN A 170 -12.39 20.64 -2.15
N THR A 171 -12.69 21.01 -0.93
CA THR A 171 -13.82 21.91 -0.64
C THR A 171 -13.34 23.35 -0.77
N LEU A 172 -13.51 23.93 -1.93
CA LEU A 172 -13.47 25.39 -2.05
C LEU A 172 -14.58 25.94 -1.14
N ASN A 173 -14.18 26.76 -0.19
CA ASN A 173 -15.14 27.56 0.55
C ASN A 173 -15.63 28.66 -0.39
N ILE A 174 -16.58 28.33 -1.27
CA ILE A 174 -17.26 29.30 -2.15
C ILE A 174 -18.13 30.25 -1.32
N GLY A 175 -18.32 29.92 -0.03
CA GLY A 175 -19.21 30.65 0.86
C GLY A 175 -18.69 31.97 1.40
N ASP A 176 -17.39 32.21 1.38
CA ASP A 176 -16.85 33.44 2.01
C ASP A 176 -16.83 34.66 1.08
N SER A 177 -16.86 34.46 -0.22
CA SER A 177 -16.92 35.61 -1.16
C SER A 177 -18.30 36.15 -1.39
N ASP A 178 -19.34 35.32 -1.21
CA ASP A 178 -20.73 35.74 -1.41
C ASP A 178 -21.32 36.44 -0.18
N LEU A 179 -20.85 36.15 1.02
CA LEU A 179 -21.31 36.83 2.23
C LEU A 179 -20.83 38.28 2.34
N TYR A 180 -19.75 38.62 1.66
CA TYR A 180 -19.24 40.00 1.68
C TYR A 180 -19.97 40.94 0.70
N ASN A 181 -20.59 40.34 -0.33
CA ASN A 181 -21.28 41.15 -1.35
C ASN A 181 -22.76 41.40 -1.02
N SER A 182 -23.36 40.62 -0.13
CA SER A 182 -24.76 40.80 0.20
C SER A 182 -25.03 41.92 1.23
N ASN A 183 -24.00 42.38 1.92
CA ASN A 183 -24.17 43.40 2.94
C ASN A 183 -23.90 44.87 2.46
N ASN A 184 -23.54 45.05 1.21
CA ASN A 184 -23.24 46.40 0.71
C ASN A 184 -24.29 47.01 -0.24
N SER A 185 -25.44 46.34 -0.40
CA SER A 185 -26.54 46.84 -1.23
C SER A 185 -27.71 47.45 -0.44
N GLY A 186 -27.51 47.74 0.82
CA GLY A 186 -28.59 48.19 1.69
C GLY A 186 -28.47 49.51 2.39
N LEU A 187 -27.61 50.42 1.94
CA LEU A 187 -27.61 51.82 2.45
C LEU A 187 -27.40 52.78 1.29
N GLY A 188 -28.49 53.14 0.66
CA GLY A 188 -28.69 54.36 -0.08
C GLY A 188 -29.78 55.16 0.60
#